data_f3f5f645f35229b0885e12ffe9ed33c1
#
_entry.id   f3f5f645f35229b0885e12ffe9ed33c1
#
_cell.length_a   1.000
_cell.length_b   1.000
_cell.length_c   1.000
_cell.angle_alpha   90.00
_cell.angle_beta   90.00
_cell.angle_gamma   90.00
#
_symmetry.space_group_name_H-M   'P 1'
#
loop_
_entity.id
_entity.type
_entity.pdbx_description
1 polymer ?
#
loop_
_entity_poly.entity_id
_entity_poly.type
_entity_poly.pdbx_seq_one_letter_code
_entity_poly.pdbx_strand_id
1 'polypeptide(L)'
;MFSCPKKITTKNKILLLISLLFLPFSIFFKPTPTYAKDECKDISNKKKQLECYAKKEAETRQKLENTRSKINDTLNILNQIQGQLSVNQTQLNQVQNNINETKDELEEINKNLVDRYQKLKDKISFRNSLLRNYSKKNILTDLEILFSQNRSGLTGLQLKSFLYAFNKATSEEVLNIIGMLNSEIGEFENNKREAENIKNELEKAQESLIAIKNDLAIKKVSEEEERKELEEKETGYEAELAALQSKILALKYSEEGGTVGDYEGGGGKTPNPPFGGKAFAAFSFGAYTHYNGMSQYGAKGRADEGQDYKKIIKFYYGEDVKEKDDFPSKICVEGHGEMSYQKYLYGIAEMPSSWNSEALKAQAIAARSYAYRRTKNGGCICTTQSCQVFSKSKSDNPPSSWKKAVDDTKNKIIGGDTNKTGYGWYSSTTGGYVNIGGWDSKDGFKGWQNGKAYEKSSPWFYKAWYTKSYNNSSSCNHPHPWLTEKEMADILNSYVVYTKGSSSEKGHITPRSDCWGGDPYSLDKMAEKAEKYGSKYTSVSDVDVEISSGGYTSKITFNTNKGSVSFDGPTFKTVFNLRAPGYLAIRSKLFDIKTKN
;
A
#
# COMPACT_ATOMS: atom_id res chain seq x y z
N MET A 1 9.92 19.74 80.67
CA MET A 1 8.45 19.72 80.59
C MET A 1 8.04 20.53 79.35
N PHE A 2 7.15 19.99 78.60
CA PHE A 2 6.38 20.42 77.46
C PHE A 2 6.85 19.81 76.12
N SER A 3 6.35 18.66 75.89
CA SER A 3 5.30 18.23 74.97
C SER A 3 5.57 18.53 73.47
N CYS A 4 5.93 17.46 72.82
CA CYS A 4 5.95 17.26 71.36
C CYS A 4 4.51 17.23 70.82
N PRO A 5 4.15 17.88 69.73
CA PRO A 5 2.98 17.54 68.96
C PRO A 5 3.33 16.66 67.74
N LYS A 6 2.62 15.60 67.70
CA LYS A 6 2.34 14.54 66.75
C LYS A 6 2.67 14.83 65.30
N LYS A 7 3.40 13.88 64.68
CA LYS A 7 3.43 13.58 63.28
C LYS A 7 2.01 13.39 62.73
N ILE A 8 1.62 14.21 61.77
CA ILE A 8 0.48 13.94 60.90
C ILE A 8 1.06 13.29 59.62
N THR A 9 0.94 11.99 59.56
CA THR A 9 1.15 11.21 58.35
C THR A 9 -0.13 11.26 57.55
N THR A 10 -0.23 12.14 56.59
CA THR A 10 -1.23 12.07 55.53
C THR A 10 -0.67 11.22 54.40
N LYS A 11 -0.97 9.92 54.45
CA LYS A 11 -0.92 9.03 53.29
C LYS A 11 -2.04 9.44 52.34
N ASN A 12 -1.77 10.32 51.41
CA ASN A 12 -2.61 10.44 50.23
C ASN A 12 -2.38 9.22 49.35
N LYS A 13 -3.22 8.21 49.52
CA LYS A 13 -3.47 7.18 48.56
C LYS A 13 -4.08 7.88 47.32
N ILE A 14 -3.28 8.12 46.31
CA ILE A 14 -3.78 8.30 44.96
C ILE A 14 -4.34 6.95 44.55
N LEU A 15 -5.65 6.81 44.71
CA LEU A 15 -6.43 5.75 44.09
C LEU A 15 -6.40 6.03 42.60
N LEU A 16 -5.47 5.36 41.90
CA LEU A 16 -5.58 5.18 40.47
C LEU A 16 -6.82 4.32 40.24
N LEU A 17 -7.95 4.94 39.99
CA LEU A 17 -9.12 4.30 39.41
C LEU A 17 -8.73 3.91 37.97
N ILE A 18 -8.11 2.72 37.84
CA ILE A 18 -8.16 1.97 36.62
C ILE A 18 -9.62 1.54 36.47
N SER A 19 -10.42 2.38 35.85
CA SER A 19 -11.67 1.94 35.26
C SER A 19 -11.28 1.00 34.12
N LEU A 20 -11.17 -0.29 34.42
CA LEU A 20 -11.34 -1.34 33.44
C LEU A 20 -12.73 -1.12 32.82
N LEU A 21 -12.78 -0.36 31.77
CA LEU A 21 -13.82 -0.41 30.78
C LEU A 21 -13.78 -1.83 30.22
N PHE A 22 -14.62 -2.69 30.82
CA PHE A 22 -15.12 -3.87 30.13
C PHE A 22 -15.82 -3.38 28.87
N LEU A 23 -15.04 -3.21 27.81
CA LEU A 23 -15.60 -3.26 26.47
C LEU A 23 -16.20 -4.66 26.34
N PRO A 24 -17.50 -4.77 26.05
CA PRO A 24 -18.04 -6.06 25.66
C PRO A 24 -17.19 -6.50 24.46
N PHE A 25 -16.57 -7.65 24.59
CA PHE A 25 -16.01 -8.39 23.47
C PHE A 25 -17.21 -8.73 22.58
N SER A 26 -17.66 -7.76 21.82
CA SER A 26 -18.52 -7.98 20.68
C SER A 26 -17.67 -8.84 19.76
N ILE A 27 -17.89 -10.13 19.82
CA ILE A 27 -17.51 -11.04 18.77
C ILE A 27 -18.14 -10.44 17.52
N PHE A 28 -17.40 -9.59 16.83
CA PHE A 28 -17.71 -9.21 15.47
C PHE A 28 -17.65 -10.51 14.67
N PHE A 29 -18.77 -11.20 14.64
CA PHE A 29 -19.08 -12.02 13.48
C PHE A 29 -18.88 -11.08 12.30
N LYS A 30 -17.72 -11.21 11.61
CA LYS A 30 -17.60 -10.66 10.27
C LYS A 30 -18.83 -11.16 9.54
N PRO A 31 -19.72 -10.30 9.06
CA PRO A 31 -20.79 -10.79 8.21
C PRO A 31 -20.05 -11.48 7.07
N THR A 32 -20.26 -12.79 6.95
CA THR A 32 -19.95 -13.48 5.72
C THR A 32 -20.56 -12.64 4.63
N PRO A 33 -19.80 -12.25 3.58
CA PRO A 33 -20.37 -11.47 2.50
C PRO A 33 -21.56 -12.28 2.01
N THR A 34 -22.77 -11.82 2.31
CA THR A 34 -23.98 -12.29 1.68
C THR A 34 -23.77 -11.92 0.22
N TYR A 35 -23.40 -12.91 -0.59
CA TYR A 35 -23.34 -12.76 -2.03
C TYR A 35 -24.70 -12.25 -2.46
N ALA A 36 -24.78 -10.96 -2.72
CA ALA A 36 -25.98 -10.38 -3.34
C ALA A 36 -26.26 -11.20 -4.60
N LYS A 37 -27.50 -11.66 -4.73
CA LYS A 37 -27.93 -12.48 -5.86
C LYS A 37 -27.42 -11.81 -7.14
N ASP A 38 -26.65 -12.54 -7.94
CA ASP A 38 -26.07 -12.00 -9.16
C ASP A 38 -27.16 -11.84 -10.22
N GLU A 39 -27.85 -10.71 -10.14
CA GLU A 39 -28.98 -10.37 -11.00
C GLU A 39 -28.65 -10.43 -12.49
N CYS A 40 -27.39 -10.21 -12.87
CA CYS A 40 -26.96 -10.29 -14.25
C CYS A 40 -26.81 -11.74 -14.74
N LYS A 41 -26.63 -12.71 -13.85
CA LYS A 41 -26.40 -14.11 -14.21
C LYS A 41 -27.61 -14.76 -14.86
N ASP A 42 -28.80 -14.36 -14.45
CA ASP A 42 -30.09 -14.93 -14.91
C ASP A 42 -30.57 -14.35 -16.24
N ILE A 43 -29.85 -13.39 -16.83
CA ILE A 43 -30.20 -12.78 -18.12
C ILE A 43 -29.78 -13.74 -19.25
N SER A 44 -30.76 -14.30 -19.94
CA SER A 44 -30.54 -15.26 -21.04
C SER A 44 -29.91 -14.64 -22.29
N ASN A 45 -30.17 -13.35 -22.56
CA ASN A 45 -29.57 -12.62 -23.68
C ASN A 45 -28.18 -12.10 -23.29
N LYS A 46 -27.15 -12.67 -23.90
CA LYS A 46 -25.72 -12.36 -23.59
C LYS A 46 -25.37 -10.88 -23.75
N LYS A 47 -25.91 -10.20 -24.79
CA LYS A 47 -25.68 -8.76 -24.99
C LYS A 47 -26.22 -7.95 -23.81
N LYS A 48 -27.47 -8.24 -23.40
CA LYS A 48 -28.06 -7.59 -22.21
C LYS A 48 -27.33 -7.98 -20.93
N GLN A 49 -26.83 -9.21 -20.83
CA GLN A 49 -26.03 -9.67 -19.71
C GLN A 49 -24.70 -8.90 -19.63
N LEU A 50 -24.03 -8.71 -20.77
CA LEU A 50 -22.81 -7.91 -20.88
C LEU A 50 -23.04 -6.44 -20.49
N GLU A 51 -24.13 -5.83 -20.98
CA GLU A 51 -24.54 -4.47 -20.63
C GLU A 51 -24.80 -4.35 -19.11
N CYS A 52 -25.44 -5.35 -18.51
CA CYS A 52 -25.68 -5.41 -17.08
C CYS A 52 -24.38 -5.42 -16.27
N TYR A 53 -23.43 -6.29 -16.60
CA TYR A 53 -22.14 -6.34 -15.91
C TYR A 53 -21.30 -5.10 -16.17
N ALA A 54 -21.32 -4.54 -17.40
CA ALA A 54 -20.62 -3.31 -17.71
C ALA A 54 -21.16 -2.12 -16.90
N LYS A 55 -22.48 -2.05 -16.69
CA LYS A 55 -23.09 -1.05 -15.81
C LYS A 55 -22.64 -1.22 -14.37
N LYS A 56 -22.66 -2.45 -13.82
CA LYS A 56 -22.17 -2.74 -12.47
C LYS A 56 -20.67 -2.43 -12.32
N GLU A 57 -19.85 -2.72 -13.34
CA GLU A 57 -18.43 -2.35 -13.36
C GLU A 57 -18.25 -0.84 -13.25
N ALA A 58 -19.00 -0.05 -14.04
CA ALA A 58 -18.93 1.40 -14.00
C ALA A 58 -19.34 1.97 -12.62
N GLU A 59 -20.42 1.44 -12.04
CA GLU A 59 -20.88 1.81 -10.70
C GLU A 59 -19.86 1.47 -9.61
N THR A 60 -19.27 0.27 -9.67
CA THR A 60 -18.24 -0.17 -8.71
C THR A 60 -16.97 0.67 -8.86
N ARG A 61 -16.57 1.01 -10.10
CA ARG A 61 -15.45 1.90 -10.38
C ARG A 61 -15.68 3.30 -9.78
N GLN A 62 -16.87 3.83 -9.94
CA GLN A 62 -17.24 5.13 -9.35
C GLN A 62 -17.20 5.09 -7.81
N LYS A 63 -17.72 4.02 -7.19
CA LYS A 63 -17.63 3.83 -5.73
C LYS A 63 -16.18 3.76 -5.28
N LEU A 64 -15.32 3.06 -6.01
CA LEU A 64 -13.90 2.95 -5.73
C LEU A 64 -13.20 4.32 -5.80
N GLU A 65 -13.46 5.11 -6.85
CA GLU A 65 -12.90 6.46 -6.99
C GLU A 65 -13.37 7.40 -5.88
N ASN A 66 -14.66 7.36 -5.54
CA ASN A 66 -15.20 8.16 -4.43
C ASN A 66 -14.59 7.76 -3.08
N THR A 67 -14.37 6.45 -2.86
CA THR A 67 -13.73 5.96 -1.64
C THR A 67 -12.27 6.41 -1.56
N ARG A 68 -11.54 6.36 -2.67
CA ARG A 68 -10.17 6.86 -2.77
C ARG A 68 -10.06 8.36 -2.52
N SER A 69 -11.02 9.14 -3.04
CA SER A 69 -11.08 10.58 -2.74
C SER A 69 -11.23 10.83 -1.23
N LYS A 70 -12.15 10.11 -0.57
CA LYS A 70 -12.34 10.23 0.88
C LYS A 70 -11.10 9.83 1.68
N ILE A 71 -10.41 8.75 1.29
CA ILE A 71 -9.13 8.37 1.91
C ILE A 71 -8.12 9.51 1.81
N ASN A 72 -8.05 10.19 0.66
CA ASN A 72 -7.20 11.36 0.48
C ASN A 72 -7.56 12.51 1.42
N ASP A 73 -8.85 12.81 1.52
CA ASP A 73 -9.33 13.88 2.38
C ASP A 73 -8.98 13.59 3.86
N THR A 74 -9.21 12.36 4.32
CA THR A 74 -8.84 11.91 5.67
C THR A 74 -7.32 11.97 5.90
N LEU A 75 -6.51 11.58 4.92
CA LEU A 75 -5.04 11.72 5.00
C LEU A 75 -4.59 13.17 5.12
N ASN A 76 -5.22 14.08 4.39
CA ASN A 76 -4.92 15.51 4.49
C ASN A 76 -5.27 16.06 5.88
N ILE A 77 -6.41 15.66 6.44
CA ILE A 77 -6.81 16.01 7.81
C ILE A 77 -5.79 15.46 8.82
N LEU A 78 -5.39 14.20 8.70
CA LEU A 78 -4.37 13.60 9.58
C LEU A 78 -3.03 14.35 9.53
N ASN A 79 -2.59 14.77 8.35
CA ASN A 79 -1.37 15.56 8.19
C ASN A 79 -1.50 16.94 8.85
N GLN A 80 -2.66 17.60 8.74
CA GLN A 80 -2.94 18.85 9.43
C GLN A 80 -2.92 18.68 10.95
N ILE A 81 -3.59 17.66 11.47
CA ILE A 81 -3.58 17.34 12.91
C ILE A 81 -2.15 17.09 13.40
N GLN A 82 -1.36 16.32 12.65
CA GLN A 82 0.03 16.07 13.02
C GLN A 82 0.88 17.35 13.04
N GLY A 83 0.66 18.25 12.09
CA GLY A 83 1.27 19.58 12.07
C GLY A 83 0.89 20.41 13.30
N GLN A 84 -0.40 20.47 13.63
CA GLN A 84 -0.91 21.17 14.81
C GLN A 84 -0.36 20.59 16.12
N LEU A 85 -0.29 19.27 16.25
CA LEU A 85 0.33 18.60 17.40
C LEU A 85 1.80 18.97 17.58
N SER A 86 2.56 19.08 16.49
CA SER A 86 3.96 19.51 16.53
C SER A 86 4.12 20.94 17.01
N VAL A 87 3.30 21.86 16.48
CA VAL A 87 3.30 23.28 16.90
C VAL A 87 2.90 23.40 18.37
N ASN A 88 1.82 22.74 18.78
CA ASN A 88 1.35 22.75 20.15
C ASN A 88 2.40 22.17 21.12
N GLN A 89 3.11 21.11 20.76
CA GLN A 89 4.19 20.56 21.59
C GLN A 89 5.35 21.56 21.74
N THR A 90 5.69 22.29 20.68
CA THR A 90 6.72 23.33 20.74
C THR A 90 6.30 24.47 21.68
N GLN A 91 5.05 24.91 21.59
CA GLN A 91 4.49 25.93 22.49
C GLN A 91 4.46 25.46 23.95
N LEU A 92 4.08 24.20 24.20
CA LEU A 92 4.13 23.63 25.56
C LEU A 92 5.54 23.63 26.13
N ASN A 93 6.54 23.28 25.34
CA ASN A 93 7.94 23.30 25.79
C ASN A 93 8.39 24.73 26.13
N GLN A 94 8.00 25.70 25.30
CA GLN A 94 8.34 27.12 25.53
C GLN A 94 7.66 27.65 26.79
N VAL A 95 6.36 27.39 26.99
CA VAL A 95 5.63 27.81 28.20
C VAL A 95 6.25 27.12 29.45
N GLN A 96 6.61 25.85 29.37
CA GLN A 96 7.26 25.15 30.49
C GLN A 96 8.63 25.79 30.84
N ASN A 97 9.42 26.19 29.85
CA ASN A 97 10.69 26.88 30.09
C ASN A 97 10.45 28.24 30.75
N ASN A 98 9.50 29.02 30.25
CA ASN A 98 9.16 30.29 30.84
C ASN A 98 8.65 30.16 32.29
N ILE A 99 7.86 29.11 32.60
CA ILE A 99 7.43 28.80 33.97
C ILE A 99 8.65 28.54 34.86
N ASN A 100 9.63 27.78 34.39
CA ASN A 100 10.84 27.45 35.14
C ASN A 100 11.67 28.73 35.39
N GLU A 101 11.92 29.54 34.36
CA GLU A 101 12.63 30.81 34.48
C GLU A 101 11.94 31.76 35.50
N THR A 102 10.61 31.87 35.41
CA THR A 102 9.84 32.71 36.38
C THR A 102 9.93 32.14 37.80
N LYS A 103 9.99 30.84 37.98
CA LYS A 103 10.21 30.22 39.30
C LYS A 103 11.57 30.53 39.89
N ASP A 104 12.62 30.48 39.05
CA ASP A 104 13.98 30.80 39.46
C ASP A 104 14.10 32.29 39.85
N GLU A 105 13.49 33.20 39.08
CA GLU A 105 13.38 34.63 39.41
C GLU A 105 12.65 34.85 40.74
N LEU A 106 11.52 34.16 40.99
CA LEU A 106 10.79 34.25 42.25
C LEU A 106 11.62 33.75 43.44
N GLU A 107 12.44 32.70 43.26
CA GLU A 107 13.34 32.21 44.30
C GLU A 107 14.41 33.27 44.62
N GLU A 108 15.02 33.89 43.61
CA GLU A 108 15.99 34.97 43.79
C GLU A 108 15.37 36.20 44.49
N ILE A 109 14.19 36.65 44.05
CA ILE A 109 13.45 37.75 44.68
C ILE A 109 13.17 37.43 46.16
N ASN A 110 12.70 36.21 46.48
CA ASN A 110 12.43 35.82 47.86
C ASN A 110 13.70 35.83 48.71
N LYS A 111 14.83 35.34 48.19
CA LYS A 111 16.13 35.40 48.88
C LYS A 111 16.56 36.82 49.15
N ASN A 112 16.43 37.73 48.17
CA ASN A 112 16.76 39.14 48.31
C ASN A 112 15.84 39.81 49.35
N LEU A 113 14.53 39.53 49.35
CA LEU A 113 13.59 40.04 50.35
C LEU A 113 14.00 39.60 51.78
N VAL A 114 14.33 38.35 52.00
CA VAL A 114 14.78 37.85 53.31
C VAL A 114 16.01 38.59 53.79
N ASP A 115 17.01 38.80 52.91
CA ASP A 115 18.25 39.54 53.26
C ASP A 115 17.91 41.01 53.60
N ARG A 116 17.04 41.66 52.81
CA ARG A 116 16.68 43.06 53.06
C ARG A 116 15.86 43.22 54.33
N TYR A 117 14.92 42.35 54.63
CA TYR A 117 14.19 42.37 55.88
C TYR A 117 15.10 42.16 57.10
N GLN A 118 16.10 41.27 57.02
CA GLN A 118 17.07 41.10 58.09
C GLN A 118 17.92 42.36 58.31
N LYS A 119 18.42 42.99 57.22
CA LYS A 119 19.16 44.24 57.29
C LYS A 119 18.31 45.37 57.87
N LEU A 120 17.05 45.47 57.49
CA LEU A 120 16.13 46.44 58.08
C LEU A 120 15.94 46.26 59.57
N LYS A 121 15.74 45.00 60.02
CA LYS A 121 15.61 44.65 61.42
C LYS A 121 16.85 45.02 62.22
N ASP A 122 18.03 44.75 61.66
CA ASP A 122 19.31 45.10 62.34
C ASP A 122 19.49 46.61 62.45
N LYS A 123 19.17 47.38 61.37
CA LYS A 123 19.25 48.83 61.39
C LYS A 123 18.23 49.48 62.35
N ILE A 124 16.99 48.96 62.44
CA ILE A 124 16.00 49.36 63.41
C ILE A 124 16.46 49.10 64.83
N SER A 125 17.05 47.91 65.06
CA SER A 125 17.60 47.55 66.38
C SER A 125 18.75 48.45 66.78
N PHE A 126 19.67 48.74 65.82
CA PHE A 126 20.75 49.69 66.04
C PHE A 126 20.26 51.08 66.37
N ARG A 127 19.31 51.64 65.59
CA ARG A 127 18.64 52.93 65.87
C ARG A 127 18.05 52.92 67.27
N ASN A 128 17.30 51.92 67.67
CA ASN A 128 16.68 51.80 68.96
C ASN A 128 17.68 51.74 70.11
N SER A 129 18.84 51.13 69.89
CA SER A 129 19.95 51.10 70.85
C SER A 129 20.59 52.51 70.99
N LEU A 130 20.81 53.19 69.88
CA LEU A 130 21.30 54.59 69.90
C LEU A 130 20.33 55.54 70.68
N LEU A 131 19.02 55.43 70.35
CA LEU A 131 17.99 56.26 71.06
C LEU A 131 17.97 55.96 72.56
N ARG A 132 18.05 54.70 72.97
CA ARG A 132 18.12 54.30 74.39
C ARG A 132 19.36 54.83 75.08
N ASN A 133 20.51 54.72 74.41
CA ASN A 133 21.75 55.22 74.93
C ASN A 133 21.73 56.80 75.05
N TYR A 134 21.11 57.44 74.04
CA TYR A 134 20.92 58.90 74.09
C TYR A 134 19.99 59.30 75.24
N SER A 135 18.83 58.64 75.38
CA SER A 135 17.90 58.95 76.45
C SER A 135 18.53 58.73 77.88
N LYS A 136 19.29 57.60 78.02
CA LYS A 136 20.02 57.37 79.29
C LYS A 136 21.14 58.36 79.58
N LYS A 137 21.89 58.75 78.55
CA LYS A 137 22.99 59.71 78.71
C LYS A 137 22.50 61.16 78.96
N ASN A 138 21.40 61.54 78.31
CA ASN A 138 20.84 62.91 78.55
C ASN A 138 20.34 63.11 79.97
N ILE A 139 19.85 62.11 80.68
CA ILE A 139 19.44 62.19 82.06
C ILE A 139 20.64 62.32 83.03
N LEU A 140 21.71 61.59 82.74
CA LEU A 140 22.93 61.63 83.59
C LEU A 140 23.84 62.82 83.29
N THR A 141 23.95 63.26 82.04
CA THR A 141 24.89 64.30 81.58
C THR A 141 24.49 65.71 82.00
N ASP A 142 23.17 65.95 82.12
CA ASP A 142 22.70 67.27 82.58
C ASP A 142 23.03 67.53 84.08
N LEU A 143 23.04 66.43 84.88
CA LEU A 143 23.50 66.46 86.24
C LEU A 143 25.03 66.52 86.34
N GLU A 144 25.78 65.74 85.58
CA GLU A 144 27.26 65.75 85.55
C GLU A 144 27.82 67.09 85.03
N ILE A 145 27.13 67.77 84.10
CA ILE A 145 27.55 69.10 83.59
C ILE A 145 27.27 70.18 84.61
N LEU A 146 26.18 70.09 85.38
CA LEU A 146 25.87 71.02 86.46
C LEU A 146 26.91 70.89 87.64
N PHE A 147 27.43 69.72 87.92
CA PHE A 147 28.40 69.49 88.98
C PHE A 147 29.87 69.67 88.54
N SER A 148 30.16 69.75 87.22
CA SER A 148 31.53 69.94 86.69
C SER A 148 31.94 71.39 86.48
N GLN A 149 31.18 72.36 86.98
CA GLN A 149 31.43 73.79 86.74
C GLN A 149 32.70 74.33 87.44
N ASN A 150 33.57 73.50 87.98
CA ASN A 150 34.78 74.03 88.68
C ASN A 150 36.12 73.60 88.03
N ARG A 151 36.17 73.12 86.82
CA ARG A 151 37.41 72.97 86.03
C ARG A 151 37.15 73.11 84.56
N SER A 152 37.49 74.30 84.01
CA SER A 152 37.55 74.65 82.58
C SER A 152 36.21 74.40 81.81
N GLY A 153 35.29 75.38 81.94
CA GLY A 153 33.90 75.37 81.45
C GLY A 153 33.68 75.33 79.91
N LEU A 154 34.67 75.24 79.06
CA LEU A 154 34.48 75.25 77.61
C LEU A 154 34.43 73.84 77.02
N THR A 155 35.04 72.85 77.64
CA THR A 155 35.14 71.49 77.12
C THR A 155 33.84 70.69 77.28
N GLY A 156 33.04 70.96 78.29
CA GLY A 156 31.78 70.20 78.52
C GLY A 156 30.65 70.53 77.52
N LEU A 157 30.49 71.82 77.20
CA LEU A 157 29.54 72.29 76.22
C LEU A 157 29.91 71.90 74.77
N GLN A 158 31.18 71.96 74.47
CA GLN A 158 31.71 71.49 73.16
C GLN A 158 31.54 69.97 72.98
N LEU A 159 31.82 69.16 74.03
CA LEU A 159 31.60 67.73 74.00
C LEU A 159 30.11 67.35 73.90
N LYS A 160 29.24 68.13 74.61
CA LYS A 160 27.77 67.94 74.53
C LYS A 160 27.22 68.30 73.14
N SER A 161 27.67 69.39 72.54
CA SER A 161 27.24 69.81 71.20
C SER A 161 27.80 68.82 70.14
N PHE A 162 29.03 68.37 70.34
CA PHE A 162 29.63 67.35 69.45
C PHE A 162 28.87 66.03 69.55
N LEU A 163 28.60 65.51 70.79
CA LEU A 163 27.81 64.29 70.99
C LEU A 163 26.40 64.42 70.47
N TYR A 164 25.77 65.60 70.63
CA TYR A 164 24.45 65.89 70.04
C TYR A 164 24.49 65.87 68.50
N ALA A 165 25.44 66.56 67.91
CA ALA A 165 25.62 66.60 66.46
C ALA A 165 25.95 65.22 65.87
N PHE A 166 26.85 64.49 66.58
CA PHE A 166 27.21 63.14 66.17
C PHE A 166 26.00 62.16 66.27
N ASN A 167 25.25 62.21 67.39
CA ASN A 167 24.09 61.36 67.55
C ASN A 167 22.95 61.74 66.58
N LYS A 168 22.78 63.09 66.30
CA LYS A 168 21.82 63.56 65.31
C LYS A 168 22.22 63.10 63.89
N ALA A 169 23.47 63.32 63.48
CA ALA A 169 23.96 62.90 62.17
C ALA A 169 23.87 61.39 61.99
N THR A 170 24.25 60.59 63.02
CA THR A 170 24.18 59.12 62.97
C THR A 170 22.72 58.67 62.92
N SER A 171 21.80 59.38 63.63
CA SER A 171 20.37 59.06 63.59
C SER A 171 19.74 59.33 62.23
N GLU A 172 20.11 60.48 61.62
CA GLU A 172 19.67 60.89 60.29
C GLU A 172 20.16 59.91 59.22
N GLU A 173 21.44 59.49 59.29
CA GLU A 173 22.02 58.48 58.37
C GLU A 173 21.32 57.15 58.49
N VAL A 174 21.06 56.64 59.71
CA VAL A 174 20.31 55.42 59.95
C VAL A 174 18.86 55.54 59.44
N LEU A 175 18.21 56.66 59.58
CA LEU A 175 16.84 56.86 59.05
C LEU A 175 16.85 56.85 57.50
N ASN A 176 17.84 57.48 56.88
CA ASN A 176 18.02 57.46 55.44
C ASN A 176 18.21 55.98 54.92
N ILE A 177 19.07 55.19 55.58
CA ILE A 177 19.27 53.81 55.26
C ILE A 177 17.97 53.00 55.42
N ILE A 178 17.23 53.22 56.51
CA ILE A 178 15.91 52.59 56.73
C ILE A 178 14.94 52.96 55.59
N GLY A 179 14.92 54.26 55.18
CA GLY A 179 14.09 54.71 54.07
C GLY A 179 14.44 54.03 52.76
N MET A 180 15.74 53.93 52.45
CA MET A 180 16.22 53.21 51.24
C MET A 180 15.85 51.70 51.28
N LEU A 181 16.07 51.03 52.41
CA LEU A 181 15.71 49.61 52.56
C LEU A 181 14.21 49.38 52.42
N ASN A 182 13.36 50.26 52.96
CA ASN A 182 11.91 50.17 52.80
C ASN A 182 11.51 50.35 51.32
N SER A 183 12.14 51.27 50.58
CA SER A 183 11.91 51.47 49.15
C SER A 183 12.30 50.25 48.34
N GLU A 184 13.48 49.69 48.60
CA GLU A 184 13.96 48.46 47.95
C GLU A 184 13.04 47.27 48.25
N ILE A 185 12.59 47.09 49.50
CA ILE A 185 11.64 46.04 49.87
C ILE A 185 10.34 46.21 49.10
N GLY A 186 9.80 47.44 49.02
CA GLY A 186 8.59 47.72 48.26
C GLY A 186 8.73 47.39 46.77
N GLU A 187 9.90 47.64 46.18
CA GLU A 187 10.19 47.29 44.80
C GLU A 187 10.23 45.76 44.61
N PHE A 188 10.97 45.04 45.48
CA PHE A 188 11.00 43.57 45.43
C PHE A 188 9.65 42.90 45.66
N GLU A 189 8.80 43.44 46.56
CA GLU A 189 7.44 42.94 46.77
C GLU A 189 6.54 43.16 45.55
N ASN A 190 6.70 44.28 44.84
CA ASN A 190 5.99 44.52 43.58
C ASN A 190 6.45 43.57 42.50
N ASN A 191 7.77 43.40 42.30
CA ASN A 191 8.33 42.48 41.32
C ASN A 191 7.89 41.04 41.63
N LYS A 192 7.87 40.63 42.89
CA LYS A 192 7.35 39.32 43.31
C LYS A 192 5.89 39.12 42.88
N ARG A 193 5.03 40.15 43.14
CA ARG A 193 3.62 40.08 42.76
C ARG A 193 3.44 39.97 41.25
N GLU A 194 4.23 40.72 40.48
CA GLU A 194 4.23 40.68 39.02
C GLU A 194 4.67 39.29 38.51
N ALA A 195 5.78 38.73 39.01
CA ALA A 195 6.25 37.40 38.64
C ALA A 195 5.25 36.29 39.03
N GLU A 196 4.59 36.39 40.19
CA GLU A 196 3.51 35.46 40.58
C GLU A 196 2.32 35.51 39.62
N ASN A 197 1.94 36.72 39.15
CA ASN A 197 0.87 36.90 38.15
C ASN A 197 1.27 36.26 36.81
N ILE A 198 2.47 36.52 36.31
CA ILE A 198 3.00 35.97 35.07
C ILE A 198 3.01 34.43 35.17
N LYS A 199 3.50 33.85 36.27
CA LYS A 199 3.49 32.40 36.51
C LYS A 199 2.08 31.84 36.41
N ASN A 200 1.09 32.47 37.06
CA ASN A 200 -0.29 31.99 37.01
C ASN A 200 -0.91 32.05 35.62
N GLU A 201 -0.57 33.08 34.82
CA GLU A 201 -1.00 33.19 33.42
C GLU A 201 -0.36 32.09 32.56
N LEU A 202 0.93 31.81 32.75
CA LEU A 202 1.64 30.73 32.05
C LEU A 202 1.08 29.33 32.40
N GLU A 203 0.75 29.09 33.68
CA GLU A 203 0.12 27.83 34.11
C GLU A 203 -1.26 27.63 33.45
N LYS A 204 -2.08 28.68 33.37
CA LYS A 204 -3.36 28.63 32.63
C LYS A 204 -3.17 28.41 31.13
N ALA A 205 -2.17 29.03 30.52
CA ALA A 205 -1.84 28.82 29.12
C ALA A 205 -1.38 27.37 28.89
N GLN A 206 -0.60 26.81 29.80
CA GLN A 206 -0.19 25.38 29.75
C GLN A 206 -1.39 24.44 29.82
N GLU A 207 -2.31 24.66 30.74
CA GLU A 207 -3.55 23.85 30.85
C GLU A 207 -4.37 23.90 29.54
N SER A 208 -4.52 25.08 28.95
CA SER A 208 -5.21 25.27 27.65
C SER A 208 -4.53 24.50 26.52
N LEU A 209 -3.19 24.55 26.42
CA LEU A 209 -2.43 23.84 25.41
C LEU A 209 -2.51 22.31 25.60
N ILE A 210 -2.56 21.81 26.85
CA ILE A 210 -2.77 20.40 27.15
C ILE A 210 -4.17 19.95 26.71
N ALA A 211 -5.19 20.77 26.93
CA ALA A 211 -6.55 20.49 26.49
C ALA A 211 -6.63 20.39 24.97
N ILE A 212 -6.01 21.32 24.23
CA ILE A 212 -5.91 21.28 22.76
C ILE A 212 -5.17 20.03 22.29
N LYS A 213 -4.07 19.67 22.93
CA LYS A 213 -3.32 18.44 22.60
C LYS A 213 -4.18 17.18 22.73
N ASN A 214 -4.95 17.10 23.80
CA ASN A 214 -5.84 15.96 24.04
C ASN A 214 -6.98 15.89 23.01
N ASP A 215 -7.60 17.02 22.66
CA ASP A 215 -8.63 17.09 21.62
C ASP A 215 -8.07 16.67 20.25
N LEU A 216 -6.89 17.16 19.88
CA LEU A 216 -6.22 16.76 18.65
C LEU A 216 -5.85 15.26 18.62
N ALA A 217 -5.47 14.70 19.77
CA ALA A 217 -5.17 13.27 19.87
C ALA A 217 -6.43 12.41 19.66
N ILE A 218 -7.57 12.82 20.25
CA ILE A 218 -8.86 12.14 20.05
C ILE A 218 -9.29 12.23 18.59
N LYS A 219 -9.21 13.40 17.97
CA LYS A 219 -9.52 13.57 16.55
C LYS A 219 -8.63 12.72 15.66
N LYS A 220 -7.34 12.64 15.97
CA LYS A 220 -6.40 11.80 15.23
C LYS A 220 -6.83 10.33 15.23
N VAL A 221 -7.22 9.80 16.40
CA VAL A 221 -7.68 8.40 16.51
C VAL A 221 -8.95 8.18 15.68
N SER A 222 -9.93 9.08 15.75
CA SER A 222 -11.16 9.00 14.97
C SER A 222 -10.89 8.99 13.46
N GLU A 223 -10.02 9.86 12.98
CA GLU A 223 -9.65 9.93 11.56
C GLU A 223 -8.86 8.68 11.10
N GLU A 224 -8.01 8.11 11.95
CA GLU A 224 -7.30 6.85 11.66
C GLU A 224 -8.26 5.67 11.57
N GLU A 225 -9.31 5.62 12.39
CA GLU A 225 -10.38 4.60 12.32
C GLU A 225 -11.20 4.75 11.04
N GLU A 226 -11.64 5.97 10.69
CA GLU A 226 -12.36 6.24 9.45
C GLU A 226 -11.53 5.85 8.22
N ARG A 227 -10.25 6.19 8.19
CA ARG A 227 -9.33 5.80 7.12
C ARG A 227 -9.28 4.28 6.98
N LYS A 228 -9.18 3.55 8.07
CA LYS A 228 -9.12 2.08 8.07
C LYS A 228 -10.40 1.47 7.50
N GLU A 229 -11.57 1.97 7.88
CA GLU A 229 -12.84 1.51 7.31
C GLU A 229 -12.94 1.80 5.80
N LEU A 230 -12.46 2.94 5.34
CA LEU A 230 -12.43 3.30 3.92
C LEU A 230 -11.48 2.40 3.14
N GLU A 231 -10.32 2.05 3.67
CA GLU A 231 -9.36 1.11 3.06
C GLU A 231 -9.95 -0.32 2.96
N GLU A 232 -10.73 -0.76 3.94
CA GLU A 232 -11.46 -2.04 3.87
C GLU A 232 -12.53 -2.01 2.75
N LYS A 233 -13.26 -0.91 2.59
CA LYS A 233 -14.22 -0.70 1.50
C LYS A 233 -13.53 -0.65 0.14
N GLU A 234 -12.40 0.06 0.02
CA GLU A 234 -11.58 0.10 -1.20
C GLU A 234 -11.18 -1.31 -1.63
N THR A 235 -10.64 -2.09 -0.69
CA THR A 235 -10.25 -3.49 -0.92
C THR A 235 -11.43 -4.33 -1.43
N GLY A 236 -12.62 -4.14 -0.85
CA GLY A 236 -13.85 -4.80 -1.28
C GLY A 236 -14.25 -4.44 -2.71
N TYR A 237 -14.22 -3.16 -3.06
CA TYR A 237 -14.54 -2.70 -4.42
C TYR A 237 -13.50 -3.12 -5.46
N GLU A 238 -12.22 -3.18 -5.12
CA GLU A 238 -11.19 -3.72 -6.02
C GLU A 238 -11.45 -5.20 -6.34
N ALA A 239 -11.81 -6.01 -5.33
CA ALA A 239 -12.13 -7.42 -5.52
C ALA A 239 -13.41 -7.60 -6.37
N GLU A 240 -14.45 -6.80 -6.12
CA GLU A 240 -15.68 -6.80 -6.91
C GLU A 240 -15.42 -6.40 -8.35
N LEU A 241 -14.63 -5.35 -8.57
CA LEU A 241 -14.23 -4.87 -9.89
C LEU A 241 -13.48 -5.95 -10.68
N ALA A 242 -12.53 -6.63 -10.06
CA ALA A 242 -11.80 -7.73 -10.69
C ALA A 242 -12.73 -8.90 -11.07
N ALA A 243 -13.70 -9.23 -10.21
CA ALA A 243 -14.70 -10.25 -10.49
C ALA A 243 -15.66 -9.86 -11.65
N LEU A 244 -16.11 -8.61 -11.68
CA LEU A 244 -16.96 -8.08 -12.76
C LEU A 244 -16.21 -8.04 -14.10
N GLN A 245 -14.96 -7.57 -14.11
CA GLN A 245 -14.13 -7.57 -15.30
C GLN A 245 -13.89 -8.99 -15.83
N SER A 246 -13.68 -9.97 -14.95
CA SER A 246 -13.57 -11.37 -15.33
C SER A 246 -14.85 -11.88 -16.02
N LYS A 247 -16.03 -11.54 -15.48
CA LYS A 247 -17.32 -11.91 -16.06
C LYS A 247 -17.57 -11.21 -17.41
N ILE A 248 -17.30 -9.91 -17.49
CA ILE A 248 -17.41 -9.11 -18.72
C ILE A 248 -16.51 -9.72 -19.80
N LEU A 249 -15.29 -10.03 -19.45
CA LEU A 249 -14.32 -10.61 -20.38
C LEU A 249 -14.77 -12.00 -20.84
N ALA A 250 -15.23 -12.86 -19.93
CA ALA A 250 -15.78 -14.17 -20.27
C ALA A 250 -16.98 -14.07 -21.23
N LEU A 251 -17.88 -13.10 -21.01
CA LEU A 251 -19.02 -12.85 -21.90
C LEU A 251 -18.58 -12.29 -23.26
N LYS A 252 -17.68 -11.30 -23.29
CA LYS A 252 -17.11 -10.77 -24.52
C LYS A 252 -16.46 -11.88 -25.35
N TYR A 253 -15.64 -12.70 -24.73
CA TYR A 253 -15.04 -13.85 -25.43
C TYR A 253 -16.08 -14.87 -25.90
N SER A 254 -17.22 -15.00 -25.22
CA SER A 254 -18.30 -15.89 -25.67
C SER A 254 -19.12 -15.31 -26.82
N GLU A 255 -19.18 -14.01 -26.98
CA GLU A 255 -19.88 -13.33 -28.11
C GLU A 255 -18.96 -13.07 -29.30
N GLU A 256 -17.70 -12.72 -29.04
CA GLU A 256 -16.76 -12.22 -30.03
C GLU A 256 -15.71 -13.25 -30.43
N GLY A 257 -15.92 -14.49 -30.04
CA GLY A 257 -15.11 -15.60 -30.51
C GLY A 257 -13.94 -16.01 -29.63
N GLY A 258 -13.96 -15.71 -28.36
CA GLY A 258 -13.06 -16.28 -27.38
C GLY A 258 -13.84 -16.88 -26.23
N THR A 259 -13.75 -18.18 -25.99
CA THR A 259 -14.33 -18.78 -24.80
C THR A 259 -13.25 -19.09 -23.76
N VAL A 260 -13.57 -18.87 -22.50
CA VAL A 260 -12.89 -19.51 -21.38
C VAL A 260 -13.52 -20.89 -21.26
N GLY A 261 -12.79 -21.92 -21.62
CA GLY A 261 -13.36 -23.29 -21.67
C GLY A 261 -13.61 -23.89 -20.30
N ASP A 262 -14.46 -24.93 -20.32
CA ASP A 262 -14.71 -25.81 -19.18
C ASP A 262 -13.51 -26.73 -18.91
N TYR A 263 -12.47 -26.19 -18.32
CA TYR A 263 -11.55 -27.02 -17.55
C TYR A 263 -12.07 -27.05 -16.12
N GLU A 264 -12.07 -28.19 -15.43
CA GLU A 264 -12.58 -28.32 -14.06
C GLU A 264 -12.00 -27.21 -13.16
N GLY A 265 -12.76 -26.13 -12.96
CA GLY A 265 -12.38 -24.96 -12.16
C GLY A 265 -12.34 -23.61 -12.88
N GLY A 266 -12.48 -23.51 -14.18
CA GLY A 266 -12.62 -22.28 -14.95
C GLY A 266 -14.05 -22.11 -15.47
N GLY A 267 -14.78 -21.14 -14.94
CA GLY A 267 -16.22 -21.06 -15.08
C GLY A 267 -16.78 -20.58 -16.43
N GLY A 268 -16.64 -21.31 -17.51
CA GLY A 268 -17.31 -21.01 -18.75
C GLY A 268 -17.78 -22.27 -19.48
N LYS A 269 -19.05 -22.38 -19.82
CA LYS A 269 -19.53 -23.48 -20.66
C LYS A 269 -19.07 -23.27 -22.10
N THR A 270 -18.45 -24.29 -22.71
CA THR A 270 -18.17 -24.28 -24.13
C THR A 270 -19.48 -24.11 -24.91
N PRO A 271 -19.63 -23.09 -25.77
CA PRO A 271 -20.86 -22.89 -26.51
C PRO A 271 -21.14 -24.11 -27.38
N ASN A 272 -22.42 -24.40 -27.63
CA ASN A 272 -22.76 -25.43 -28.58
C ASN A 272 -22.37 -25.02 -30.00
N PRO A 273 -22.00 -25.96 -30.87
CA PRO A 273 -21.81 -25.68 -32.28
C PRO A 273 -23.10 -25.06 -32.85
N PRO A 274 -23.01 -24.03 -33.72
CA PRO A 274 -24.18 -23.40 -34.35
C PRO A 274 -24.74 -24.22 -35.52
N PHE A 275 -24.18 -25.40 -35.77
CA PHE A 275 -24.54 -26.33 -36.83
C PHE A 275 -24.67 -27.76 -36.30
N GLY A 276 -25.40 -28.62 -37.03
CA GLY A 276 -25.53 -30.01 -36.68
C GLY A 276 -24.34 -30.85 -37.15
N GLY A 277 -24.20 -32.05 -36.55
CA GLY A 277 -23.09 -32.97 -36.84
C GLY A 277 -21.87 -32.71 -35.98
N LYS A 278 -20.80 -33.47 -36.27
CA LYS A 278 -19.56 -33.36 -35.48
C LYS A 278 -18.86 -32.05 -35.68
N ALA A 279 -18.49 -31.45 -34.56
CA ALA A 279 -17.77 -30.20 -34.50
C ALA A 279 -16.47 -30.34 -33.70
N PHE A 280 -15.43 -29.63 -34.11
CA PHE A 280 -14.11 -29.65 -33.50
C PHE A 280 -13.70 -28.22 -33.11
N ALA A 281 -13.12 -28.03 -31.94
CA ALA A 281 -12.60 -26.72 -31.54
C ALA A 281 -11.26 -26.86 -30.84
N ALA A 282 -10.31 -25.98 -31.18
CA ALA A 282 -9.00 -25.95 -30.56
C ALA A 282 -8.99 -24.90 -29.41
N PHE A 283 -8.52 -25.28 -28.26
CA PHE A 283 -8.47 -24.47 -27.05
C PHE A 283 -7.05 -24.33 -26.52
N SER A 284 -6.60 -23.12 -26.31
CA SER A 284 -5.26 -22.84 -25.79
C SER A 284 -5.27 -22.69 -24.27
N PHE A 285 -4.28 -23.23 -23.59
CA PHE A 285 -3.99 -22.93 -22.20
C PHE A 285 -3.06 -21.72 -22.10
N GLY A 286 -3.39 -20.76 -21.22
CA GLY A 286 -2.59 -19.57 -21.00
C GLY A 286 -2.42 -18.64 -22.20
N ALA A 287 -3.28 -18.76 -23.17
CA ALA A 287 -3.40 -17.91 -24.37
C ALA A 287 -2.08 -17.31 -24.92
N TYR A 288 -1.83 -16.02 -24.71
CA TYR A 288 -0.64 -15.31 -25.24
C TYR A 288 0.59 -15.37 -24.34
N THR A 289 0.74 -16.35 -23.50
CA THR A 289 1.86 -16.43 -22.56
C THR A 289 3.19 -16.76 -23.26
N HIS A 290 4.26 -16.17 -22.76
CA HIS A 290 5.64 -16.51 -23.13
C HIS A 290 6.26 -17.59 -22.22
N TYR A 291 5.54 -18.08 -21.19
CA TYR A 291 5.98 -19.08 -20.22
C TYR A 291 7.22 -18.70 -19.39
N ASN A 292 7.61 -17.43 -19.35
CA ASN A 292 8.74 -16.93 -18.56
C ASN A 292 8.22 -16.04 -17.42
N GLY A 293 8.83 -16.20 -16.26
CA GLY A 293 8.50 -15.37 -15.09
C GLY A 293 7.24 -15.81 -14.36
N MET A 294 6.68 -14.95 -13.53
CA MET A 294 5.66 -15.30 -12.56
C MET A 294 4.24 -15.24 -13.14
N SER A 295 3.45 -16.29 -12.91
CA SER A 295 2.00 -16.22 -13.03
C SER A 295 1.42 -15.54 -11.79
N GLN A 296 0.65 -14.47 -11.97
CA GLN A 296 0.02 -13.75 -10.85
C GLN A 296 -1.02 -14.63 -10.15
N TYR A 297 -1.89 -15.32 -10.91
CA TYR A 297 -2.85 -16.27 -10.35
C TYR A 297 -2.18 -17.51 -9.76
N GLY A 298 -1.06 -17.95 -10.34
CA GLY A 298 -0.26 -19.02 -9.77
C GLY A 298 0.38 -18.62 -8.44
N ALA A 299 0.95 -17.43 -8.36
CA ALA A 299 1.48 -16.87 -7.12
C ALA A 299 0.39 -16.75 -6.05
N LYS A 300 -0.83 -16.30 -6.43
CA LYS A 300 -1.99 -16.30 -5.54
C LYS A 300 -2.31 -17.70 -5.02
N GLY A 301 -2.47 -18.68 -5.90
CA GLY A 301 -2.80 -20.06 -5.52
C GLY A 301 -1.74 -20.69 -4.62
N ARG A 302 -0.45 -20.43 -4.88
CA ARG A 302 0.67 -20.89 -4.03
C ARG A 302 0.65 -20.25 -2.66
N ALA A 303 0.39 -18.93 -2.58
CA ALA A 303 0.28 -18.20 -1.33
C ALA A 303 -0.94 -18.66 -0.51
N ASP A 304 -2.08 -18.92 -1.16
CA ASP A 304 -3.28 -19.44 -0.52
C ASP A 304 -3.07 -20.85 0.05
N GLU A 305 -2.14 -21.63 -0.52
CA GLU A 305 -1.68 -22.94 -0.03
C GLU A 305 -0.49 -22.82 0.98
N GLY A 306 -0.21 -21.62 1.50
CA GLY A 306 0.76 -21.39 2.57
C GLY A 306 2.21 -21.27 2.12
N GLN A 307 2.50 -21.07 0.82
CA GLN A 307 3.85 -20.78 0.36
C GLN A 307 4.20 -19.32 0.57
N ASP A 308 5.37 -19.04 1.15
CA ASP A 308 5.89 -17.69 1.31
C ASP A 308 6.41 -17.11 -0.03
N TYR A 309 6.59 -15.79 -0.07
CA TYR A 309 7.06 -15.09 -1.27
C TYR A 309 8.44 -15.57 -1.75
N LYS A 310 9.31 -16.09 -0.87
CA LYS A 310 10.64 -16.60 -1.25
C LYS A 310 10.50 -17.88 -2.06
N LYS A 311 9.65 -18.81 -1.62
CA LYS A 311 9.34 -20.06 -2.35
C LYS A 311 8.67 -19.75 -3.68
N ILE A 312 7.75 -18.77 -3.71
CA ILE A 312 7.07 -18.33 -4.94
C ILE A 312 8.10 -17.79 -5.95
N ILE A 313 8.96 -16.86 -5.55
CA ILE A 313 10.01 -16.30 -6.41
C ILE A 313 10.97 -17.41 -6.89
N LYS A 314 11.41 -18.29 -5.99
CA LYS A 314 12.31 -19.40 -6.33
C LYS A 314 11.71 -20.31 -7.42
N PHE A 315 10.41 -20.61 -7.33
CA PHE A 315 9.73 -21.43 -8.33
C PHE A 315 9.73 -20.77 -9.72
N TYR A 316 9.33 -19.50 -9.80
CA TYR A 316 9.14 -18.85 -11.09
C TYR A 316 10.43 -18.38 -11.77
N TYR A 317 11.46 -18.06 -10.99
CA TYR A 317 12.69 -17.48 -11.52
C TYR A 317 13.92 -18.38 -11.34
N GLY A 318 13.82 -19.42 -10.53
CA GLY A 318 14.94 -20.32 -10.20
C GLY A 318 15.96 -19.70 -9.25
N GLU A 319 15.74 -18.45 -8.81
CA GLU A 319 16.66 -17.64 -8.05
C GLU A 319 16.09 -17.33 -6.66
N ASP A 320 16.97 -17.12 -5.69
CA ASP A 320 16.58 -16.67 -4.36
C ASP A 320 16.37 -15.16 -4.34
N VAL A 321 15.57 -14.70 -3.39
CA VAL A 321 15.42 -13.27 -3.11
C VAL A 321 16.70 -12.75 -2.46
N LYS A 322 17.25 -11.65 -2.96
CA LYS A 322 18.45 -10.97 -2.42
C LYS A 322 18.13 -9.55 -2.03
N GLU A 323 18.79 -9.05 -1.00
CA GLU A 323 18.86 -7.62 -0.72
C GLU A 323 19.92 -6.97 -1.60
N LYS A 324 19.64 -5.74 -2.02
CA LYS A 324 20.55 -4.91 -2.79
C LYS A 324 20.71 -3.59 -2.06
N ASP A 325 21.83 -3.45 -1.32
CA ASP A 325 22.09 -2.30 -0.44
C ASP A 325 22.21 -0.98 -1.23
N ASP A 326 22.80 -1.04 -2.43
CA ASP A 326 22.95 0.07 -3.38
C ASP A 326 21.76 0.22 -4.33
N PHE A 327 20.54 -0.14 -3.89
CA PHE A 327 19.34 -0.03 -4.73
C PHE A 327 19.02 1.43 -5.03
N PRO A 328 18.74 1.82 -6.28
CA PRO A 328 18.45 3.20 -6.65
C PRO A 328 17.29 3.79 -5.85
N SER A 329 17.45 5.00 -5.33
CA SER A 329 16.38 5.70 -4.61
C SER A 329 15.32 6.28 -5.53
N LYS A 330 15.66 6.54 -6.81
CA LYS A 330 14.80 7.20 -7.80
C LYS A 330 14.71 6.41 -9.09
N ILE A 331 13.63 6.62 -9.82
CA ILE A 331 13.33 6.03 -11.13
C ILE A 331 12.68 7.07 -12.03
N CYS A 332 13.05 7.08 -13.32
CA CYS A 332 12.34 7.86 -14.33
C CYS A 332 11.13 7.07 -14.85
N VAL A 333 9.96 7.72 -14.86
CA VAL A 333 8.68 7.15 -15.33
C VAL A 333 8.13 8.01 -16.45
N GLU A 334 7.84 7.41 -17.60
CA GLU A 334 7.28 8.12 -18.75
C GLU A 334 6.00 8.87 -18.38
N GLY A 335 5.94 10.15 -18.77
CA GLY A 335 4.80 11.03 -18.47
C GLY A 335 4.73 11.54 -17.03
N HIS A 336 5.62 11.10 -16.13
CA HIS A 336 5.64 11.49 -14.72
C HIS A 336 7.01 12.02 -14.24
N GLY A 337 8.07 11.89 -15.05
CA GLY A 337 9.42 12.33 -14.69
C GLY A 337 10.09 11.44 -13.63
N GLU A 338 11.03 12.04 -12.91
CA GLU A 338 11.78 11.36 -11.85
C GLU A 338 10.97 11.31 -10.55
N MET A 339 10.83 10.13 -9.96
CA MET A 339 10.16 9.94 -8.68
C MET A 339 10.90 8.95 -7.79
N SER A 340 10.53 8.88 -6.50
CA SER A 340 11.03 7.85 -5.59
C SER A 340 10.67 6.47 -6.12
N TYR A 341 11.62 5.54 -6.10
CA TYR A 341 11.40 4.15 -6.51
C TYR A 341 10.29 3.48 -5.71
N GLN A 342 10.21 3.80 -4.42
CA GLN A 342 9.17 3.29 -3.54
C GLN A 342 7.79 3.80 -3.97
N LYS A 343 7.66 5.10 -4.28
CA LYS A 343 6.42 5.67 -4.82
C LYS A 343 6.01 5.04 -6.16
N TYR A 344 6.96 4.79 -7.04
CA TYR A 344 6.67 4.07 -8.28
C TYR A 344 6.06 2.70 -8.00
N LEU A 345 6.65 1.92 -7.09
CA LEU A 345 6.15 0.59 -6.75
C LEU A 345 4.76 0.63 -6.09
N TYR A 346 4.46 1.64 -5.30
CA TYR A 346 3.11 1.82 -4.77
C TYR A 346 2.06 1.98 -5.88
N GLY A 347 2.43 2.58 -7.00
CA GLY A 347 1.57 2.80 -8.16
C GLY A 347 1.39 1.60 -9.09
N ILE A 348 2.06 0.47 -8.88
CA ILE A 348 1.88 -0.73 -9.72
C ILE A 348 0.48 -1.28 -9.54
N ALA A 349 -0.30 -1.31 -10.62
CA ALA A 349 -1.72 -1.65 -10.65
C ALA A 349 -2.00 -2.95 -11.42
N GLU A 350 -1.28 -4.01 -11.07
CA GLU A 350 -1.27 -5.29 -11.82
C GLU A 350 -1.94 -6.43 -11.05
N MET A 351 -2.04 -6.32 -9.72
CA MET A 351 -2.58 -7.36 -8.87
C MET A 351 -3.58 -6.75 -7.88
N PRO A 352 -4.74 -7.36 -7.65
CA PRO A 352 -5.68 -6.90 -6.64
C PRO A 352 -5.05 -6.88 -5.25
N SER A 353 -5.18 -5.75 -4.55
CA SER A 353 -4.59 -5.56 -3.22
C SER A 353 -5.24 -6.42 -2.12
N SER A 354 -6.38 -7.04 -2.43
CA SER A 354 -7.09 -7.99 -1.55
C SER A 354 -6.49 -9.40 -1.55
N TRP A 355 -5.51 -9.69 -2.42
CA TRP A 355 -4.90 -11.00 -2.48
C TRP A 355 -3.98 -11.26 -1.29
N ASN A 356 -3.61 -12.53 -1.11
CA ASN A 356 -2.73 -12.98 -0.04
C ASN A 356 -1.43 -12.16 0.00
N SER A 357 -1.00 -11.76 1.21
CA SER A 357 0.17 -10.90 1.42
C SER A 357 1.46 -11.48 0.81
N GLU A 358 1.62 -12.81 0.79
CA GLU A 358 2.80 -13.45 0.21
C GLU A 358 2.81 -13.35 -1.33
N ALA A 359 1.64 -13.40 -1.97
CA ALA A 359 1.50 -13.12 -3.39
C ALA A 359 1.82 -11.65 -3.72
N LEU A 360 1.32 -10.72 -2.89
CA LEU A 360 1.61 -9.28 -3.04
C LEU A 360 3.10 -8.98 -2.86
N LYS A 361 3.78 -9.60 -1.89
CA LYS A 361 5.23 -9.49 -1.69
C LYS A 361 6.02 -10.02 -2.88
N ALA A 362 5.63 -11.18 -3.41
CA ALA A 362 6.24 -11.75 -4.62
C ALA A 362 6.07 -10.82 -5.82
N GLN A 363 4.88 -10.23 -6.01
CA GLN A 363 4.62 -9.24 -7.05
C GLN A 363 5.47 -7.97 -6.87
N ALA A 364 5.61 -7.46 -5.65
CA ALA A 364 6.41 -6.27 -5.38
C ALA A 364 7.89 -6.50 -5.72
N ILE A 365 8.43 -7.68 -5.41
CA ILE A 365 9.81 -8.07 -5.75
C ILE A 365 9.97 -8.22 -7.27
N ALA A 366 9.04 -8.89 -7.94
CA ALA A 366 9.07 -9.06 -9.39
C ALA A 366 9.00 -7.71 -10.11
N ALA A 367 8.06 -6.85 -9.71
CA ALA A 367 7.91 -5.51 -10.28
C ALA A 367 9.15 -4.63 -10.07
N ARG A 368 9.74 -4.67 -8.85
CA ARG A 368 10.99 -3.96 -8.53
C ARG A 368 12.14 -4.46 -9.40
N SER A 369 12.29 -5.76 -9.54
CA SER A 369 13.34 -6.39 -10.33
C SER A 369 13.22 -6.05 -11.82
N TYR A 370 12.01 -6.09 -12.36
CA TYR A 370 11.73 -5.69 -13.74
C TYR A 370 12.06 -4.22 -13.98
N ALA A 371 11.57 -3.33 -13.12
CA ALA A 371 11.81 -1.91 -13.25
C ALA A 371 13.31 -1.58 -13.12
N TYR A 372 14.02 -2.20 -12.18
CA TYR A 372 15.47 -2.07 -12.05
C TYR A 372 16.20 -2.49 -13.35
N ARG A 373 15.86 -3.65 -13.89
CA ARG A 373 16.44 -4.10 -15.16
C ARG A 373 16.23 -3.10 -16.30
N ARG A 374 15.04 -2.52 -16.38
CA ARG A 374 14.67 -1.58 -17.45
C ARG A 374 15.37 -0.23 -17.35
N THR A 375 15.70 0.21 -16.14
CA THR A 375 16.19 1.58 -15.89
C THR A 375 17.64 1.66 -15.41
N LYS A 376 18.30 0.55 -15.07
CA LYS A 376 19.68 0.54 -14.53
C LYS A 376 20.73 1.14 -15.45
N ASN A 377 20.50 1.15 -16.76
CA ASN A 377 21.39 1.73 -17.76
C ASN A 377 20.91 3.11 -18.27
N GLY A 378 20.02 3.77 -17.55
CA GLY A 378 19.36 5.00 -17.93
C GLY A 378 18.06 4.77 -18.71
N GLY A 379 17.29 5.85 -18.90
CA GLY A 379 15.98 5.83 -19.55
C GLY A 379 14.80 5.75 -18.58
N CYS A 380 13.60 5.97 -19.10
CA CYS A 380 12.37 5.95 -18.34
C CYS A 380 11.60 4.63 -18.58
N ILE A 381 10.87 4.18 -17.58
CA ILE A 381 9.98 3.02 -17.71
C ILE A 381 8.61 3.48 -18.18
N CYS A 382 8.00 2.76 -19.13
CA CYS A 382 6.66 3.03 -19.59
C CYS A 382 5.59 2.60 -18.57
N THR A 383 4.38 3.17 -18.66
CA THR A 383 3.30 3.03 -17.68
C THR A 383 2.16 2.11 -18.13
N THR A 384 2.35 1.42 -19.25
CA THR A 384 1.35 0.53 -19.87
C THR A 384 1.72 -0.95 -19.71
N GLN A 385 0.86 -1.84 -20.16
CA GLN A 385 1.10 -3.30 -20.20
C GLN A 385 2.36 -3.70 -20.97
N SER A 386 2.91 -2.82 -21.81
CA SER A 386 4.19 -3.05 -22.51
C SER A 386 5.40 -3.07 -21.55
N CYS A 387 5.26 -2.43 -20.39
CA CYS A 387 6.21 -2.49 -19.28
C CYS A 387 5.51 -3.01 -18.01
N GLN A 388 4.89 -2.10 -17.26
CA GLN A 388 4.10 -2.37 -16.05
C GLN A 388 3.00 -1.32 -15.97
N VAL A 389 1.77 -1.74 -15.68
CA VAL A 389 0.66 -0.79 -15.49
C VAL A 389 0.92 0.04 -14.24
N PHE A 390 1.13 1.33 -14.43
CA PHE A 390 1.33 2.30 -13.37
C PHE A 390 0.13 3.23 -13.23
N SER A 391 -0.33 3.44 -12.01
CA SER A 391 -1.39 4.39 -11.66
C SER A 391 -0.84 5.46 -10.72
N LYS A 392 -0.87 6.72 -11.14
CA LYS A 392 -0.43 7.84 -10.30
C LYS A 392 -1.30 8.00 -9.05
N SER A 393 -2.61 7.82 -9.17
CA SER A 393 -3.53 7.87 -8.03
C SER A 393 -3.23 6.77 -7.01
N LYS A 394 -2.96 5.54 -7.46
CA LYS A 394 -2.54 4.45 -6.59
C LYS A 394 -1.15 4.70 -5.97
N SER A 395 -0.25 5.35 -6.70
CA SER A 395 1.07 5.75 -6.18
C SER A 395 0.97 6.75 -5.04
N ASP A 396 0.06 7.70 -5.16
CA ASP A 396 -0.15 8.74 -4.14
C ASP A 396 -0.89 8.17 -2.93
N ASN A 397 -1.82 7.24 -3.15
CA ASN A 397 -2.64 6.59 -2.12
C ASN A 397 -2.70 5.08 -2.33
N PRO A 398 -1.62 4.37 -2.00
CA PRO A 398 -1.59 2.93 -2.15
C PRO A 398 -2.48 2.26 -1.09
N PRO A 399 -3.28 1.25 -1.46
CA PRO A 399 -3.97 0.41 -0.48
C PRO A 399 -3.01 -0.13 0.58
N SER A 400 -3.44 -0.18 1.84
CA SER A 400 -2.57 -0.51 2.99
C SER A 400 -1.86 -1.85 2.85
N SER A 401 -2.56 -2.88 2.35
CA SER A 401 -2.00 -4.22 2.12
C SER A 401 -0.92 -4.22 1.03
N TRP A 402 -1.13 -3.50 -0.07
CA TRP A 402 -0.13 -3.36 -1.13
C TRP A 402 1.07 -2.53 -0.66
N LYS A 403 0.80 -1.39 0.00
CA LYS A 403 1.86 -0.56 0.59
C LYS A 403 2.74 -1.37 1.53
N LYS A 404 2.11 -2.14 2.44
CA LYS A 404 2.82 -3.01 3.38
C LYS A 404 3.67 -4.06 2.65
N ALA A 405 3.15 -4.70 1.60
CA ALA A 405 3.91 -5.70 0.84
C ALA A 405 5.15 -5.08 0.16
N VAL A 406 5.02 -3.87 -0.40
CA VAL A 406 6.13 -3.11 -1.00
C VAL A 406 7.17 -2.71 0.05
N ASP A 407 6.72 -2.27 1.24
CA ASP A 407 7.59 -1.85 2.35
C ASP A 407 8.32 -3.04 2.99
N ASP A 408 7.63 -4.14 3.27
CA ASP A 408 8.20 -5.37 3.84
C ASP A 408 9.27 -6.01 2.91
N THR A 409 9.22 -5.65 1.63
CA THR A 409 10.17 -6.14 0.61
C THR A 409 11.12 -5.05 0.10
N LYS A 410 11.26 -3.94 0.82
CA LYS A 410 12.15 -2.84 0.43
C LYS A 410 13.56 -3.38 0.13
N ASN A 411 14.17 -2.88 -0.95
CA ASN A 411 15.48 -3.28 -1.46
C ASN A 411 15.64 -4.76 -1.84
N LYS A 412 14.59 -5.59 -1.75
CA LYS A 412 14.63 -6.99 -2.16
C LYS A 412 14.36 -7.12 -3.64
N ILE A 413 15.22 -7.86 -4.33
CA ILE A 413 15.14 -8.18 -5.75
C ILE A 413 15.32 -9.67 -5.96
N ILE A 414 14.99 -10.15 -7.16
CA ILE A 414 15.33 -11.49 -7.61
C ILE A 414 16.85 -11.57 -7.74
N GLY A 415 17.46 -12.63 -7.23
CA GLY A 415 18.90 -12.87 -7.36
C GLY A 415 19.32 -13.19 -8.79
N GLY A 416 20.60 -13.52 -8.97
CA GLY A 416 21.16 -13.95 -10.26
C GLY A 416 21.42 -12.81 -11.25
N ASP A 417 21.52 -13.18 -12.53
CA ASP A 417 21.83 -12.25 -13.61
C ASP A 417 20.61 -11.41 -14.00
N THR A 418 20.70 -10.12 -13.73
CA THR A 418 19.65 -9.15 -14.07
C THR A 418 19.41 -8.97 -15.58
N ASN A 419 20.32 -9.45 -16.44
CA ASN A 419 20.17 -9.39 -17.90
C ASN A 419 19.48 -10.63 -18.47
N LYS A 420 19.31 -11.70 -17.68
CA LYS A 420 18.66 -12.93 -18.08
C LYS A 420 17.26 -12.66 -18.63
N THR A 421 16.93 -13.30 -19.75
CA THR A 421 15.59 -13.22 -20.35
C THR A 421 14.54 -13.67 -19.33
N GLY A 422 13.46 -12.89 -19.17
CA GLY A 422 12.40 -13.20 -18.20
C GLY A 422 12.67 -12.68 -16.79
N TYR A 423 13.82 -12.05 -16.52
CA TYR A 423 14.12 -11.49 -15.21
C TYR A 423 13.07 -10.43 -14.81
N GLY A 424 12.33 -10.71 -13.75
CA GLY A 424 11.25 -9.87 -13.25
C GLY A 424 9.96 -9.89 -14.09
N TRP A 425 9.88 -10.68 -15.18
CA TRP A 425 8.67 -10.77 -15.99
C TRP A 425 7.54 -11.44 -15.22
N TYR A 426 6.32 -11.03 -15.49
CA TYR A 426 5.12 -11.66 -14.97
C TYR A 426 3.94 -11.48 -15.92
N SER A 427 2.94 -12.32 -15.76
CA SER A 427 1.68 -12.28 -16.51
C SER A 427 0.54 -12.77 -15.63
N SER A 428 -0.71 -12.52 -16.02
CA SER A 428 -1.87 -13.00 -15.27
C SER A 428 -1.87 -14.53 -15.10
N THR A 429 -1.53 -15.27 -16.18
CA THR A 429 -1.53 -16.73 -16.21
C THR A 429 -0.54 -17.27 -17.24
N THR A 430 -0.05 -18.48 -17.02
CA THR A 430 0.84 -19.22 -17.93
C THR A 430 0.18 -20.49 -18.50
N GLY A 431 -1.07 -20.77 -18.14
CA GLY A 431 -1.73 -22.02 -18.51
C GLY A 431 -1.27 -23.23 -17.71
N GLY A 432 -0.52 -23.01 -16.63
CA GLY A 432 -0.07 -24.03 -15.69
C GLY A 432 1.33 -24.56 -15.96
N TYR A 433 2.11 -23.95 -16.85
CA TYR A 433 3.50 -24.33 -17.11
C TYR A 433 4.40 -23.12 -17.23
N VAL A 434 5.59 -23.19 -16.60
CA VAL A 434 6.62 -22.14 -16.64
C VAL A 434 7.95 -22.76 -17.07
N ASN A 435 8.68 -22.10 -17.98
CA ASN A 435 9.92 -22.64 -18.54
C ASN A 435 11.00 -22.96 -17.49
N ILE A 436 11.05 -22.23 -16.37
CA ILE A 436 12.01 -22.46 -15.29
C ILE A 436 11.45 -23.44 -14.26
N GLY A 437 10.28 -23.13 -13.68
CA GLY A 437 9.70 -23.93 -12.58
C GLY A 437 8.96 -25.19 -13.02
N GLY A 438 8.69 -25.35 -14.31
CA GLY A 438 7.90 -26.47 -14.83
C GLY A 438 6.40 -26.31 -14.56
N TRP A 439 5.74 -27.39 -14.18
CA TRP A 439 4.29 -27.41 -13.94
C TRP A 439 3.92 -26.67 -12.65
N ASP A 440 3.10 -25.64 -12.81
CA ASP A 440 2.59 -24.79 -11.72
C ASP A 440 1.35 -25.41 -11.08
N SER A 441 1.56 -26.55 -10.42
CA SER A 441 0.49 -27.34 -9.83
C SER A 441 0.97 -28.09 -8.59
N LYS A 442 0.03 -28.54 -7.75
CA LYS A 442 0.28 -29.59 -6.77
C LYS A 442 0.60 -30.88 -7.53
N ASP A 443 1.64 -31.58 -7.16
CA ASP A 443 2.07 -32.86 -7.75
C ASP A 443 2.56 -32.78 -9.23
N GLY A 444 3.03 -31.59 -9.67
CA GLY A 444 3.63 -31.39 -10.98
C GLY A 444 2.69 -31.71 -12.14
N PHE A 445 3.19 -32.40 -13.18
CA PHE A 445 2.40 -32.74 -14.38
C PHE A 445 1.11 -33.52 -14.06
N LYS A 446 1.21 -34.55 -13.23
CA LYS A 446 0.04 -35.34 -12.81
C LYS A 446 -1.01 -34.51 -12.10
N GLY A 447 -0.57 -33.58 -11.25
CA GLY A 447 -1.48 -32.66 -10.58
C GLY A 447 -2.17 -31.71 -11.56
N TRP A 448 -1.45 -31.18 -12.54
CA TRP A 448 -2.04 -30.34 -13.59
C TRP A 448 -3.12 -31.12 -14.38
N GLN A 449 -2.84 -32.34 -14.81
CA GLN A 449 -3.82 -33.21 -15.50
C GLN A 449 -5.08 -33.44 -14.64
N ASN A 450 -4.94 -33.51 -13.33
CA ASN A 450 -6.03 -33.71 -12.37
C ASN A 450 -6.66 -32.37 -11.87
N GLY A 451 -6.48 -31.29 -12.58
CA GLY A 451 -7.11 -29.99 -12.24
C GLY A 451 -6.55 -29.30 -11.00
N LYS A 452 -5.33 -29.67 -10.54
CA LYS A 452 -4.68 -29.11 -9.36
C LYS A 452 -3.68 -27.98 -9.68
N ALA A 453 -3.80 -27.34 -10.86
CA ALA A 453 -3.01 -26.18 -11.20
C ALA A 453 -3.32 -25.01 -10.25
N TYR A 454 -2.30 -24.32 -9.75
CA TYR A 454 -2.45 -23.18 -8.83
C TYR A 454 -3.20 -22.01 -9.48
N GLU A 455 -3.03 -21.80 -10.77
CA GLU A 455 -3.65 -20.71 -11.52
C GLU A 455 -5.00 -21.05 -12.18
N LYS A 456 -5.59 -22.22 -11.85
CA LYS A 456 -6.86 -22.66 -12.43
C LYS A 456 -8.03 -21.68 -12.25
N SER A 457 -7.98 -20.83 -11.22
CA SER A 457 -8.98 -19.79 -10.99
C SER A 457 -8.82 -18.56 -11.91
N SER A 458 -7.75 -18.51 -12.71
CA SER A 458 -7.57 -17.44 -13.68
C SER A 458 -8.64 -17.53 -14.78
N PRO A 459 -9.33 -16.43 -15.10
CA PRO A 459 -10.30 -16.40 -16.20
C PRO A 459 -9.64 -16.63 -17.57
N TRP A 460 -8.32 -16.58 -17.65
CA TRP A 460 -7.53 -16.81 -18.85
C TRP A 460 -6.75 -18.13 -18.82
N PHE A 461 -6.99 -18.99 -17.83
CA PHE A 461 -6.27 -20.25 -17.69
C PHE A 461 -6.45 -21.14 -18.92
N TYR A 462 -7.69 -21.30 -19.36
CA TYR A 462 -8.06 -22.08 -20.53
C TYR A 462 -8.83 -21.23 -21.52
N LYS A 463 -8.17 -20.84 -22.62
CA LYS A 463 -8.77 -20.01 -23.65
C LYS A 463 -9.02 -20.82 -24.90
N ALA A 464 -10.28 -20.84 -25.31
CA ALA A 464 -10.71 -21.62 -26.43
C ALA A 464 -10.04 -21.24 -27.73
N TRP A 465 -10.13 -19.99 -28.12
CA TRP A 465 -9.75 -19.60 -29.46
C TRP A 465 -9.55 -18.10 -29.61
N TYR A 466 -8.83 -17.72 -30.67
CA TYR A 466 -8.63 -16.34 -31.05
C TYR A 466 -8.87 -16.18 -32.55
N THR A 467 -9.48 -15.08 -32.91
CA THR A 467 -9.50 -14.60 -34.29
C THR A 467 -8.76 -13.26 -34.38
N LYS A 468 -8.05 -13.04 -35.50
CA LYS A 468 -7.20 -11.86 -35.67
C LYS A 468 -8.01 -10.56 -35.79
N SER A 469 -9.26 -10.64 -36.23
CA SER A 469 -10.08 -9.46 -36.48
C SER A 469 -11.29 -9.35 -35.59
N TYR A 470 -11.06 -9.55 -34.36
CA TYR A 470 -12.03 -9.38 -33.29
C TYR A 470 -12.88 -8.08 -33.38
N ASN A 471 -12.33 -6.98 -33.91
CA ASN A 471 -12.99 -5.69 -34.04
C ASN A 471 -13.35 -5.30 -35.48
N ASN A 472 -13.06 -6.11 -36.49
CA ASN A 472 -13.24 -5.71 -37.90
C ASN A 472 -14.18 -6.65 -38.64
N SER A 473 -15.27 -6.11 -39.06
CA SER A 473 -16.29 -6.57 -39.99
C SER A 473 -16.77 -8.02 -39.90
N SER A 474 -18.06 -8.18 -39.98
CA SER A 474 -18.81 -9.45 -39.96
C SER A 474 -18.38 -10.47 -41.03
N SER A 475 -17.70 -10.05 -42.09
CA SER A 475 -17.28 -10.92 -43.19
C SER A 475 -16.04 -11.77 -42.90
N CYS A 476 -15.16 -11.29 -42.01
CA CYS A 476 -13.95 -12.03 -41.61
C CYS A 476 -14.11 -12.77 -40.29
N ASN A 477 -15.21 -12.56 -39.65
CA ASN A 477 -15.44 -13.07 -38.31
C ASN A 477 -15.95 -14.51 -38.36
N HIS A 478 -15.19 -15.41 -37.72
CA HIS A 478 -15.69 -16.73 -37.40
C HIS A 478 -16.28 -16.65 -35.97
N PRO A 479 -17.62 -16.51 -35.82
CA PRO A 479 -18.23 -16.11 -34.56
C PRO A 479 -18.27 -17.21 -33.47
N HIS A 480 -17.59 -18.32 -33.71
CA HIS A 480 -17.51 -19.47 -32.83
C HIS A 480 -16.19 -20.25 -33.02
N PRO A 481 -15.74 -21.06 -32.07
CA PRO A 481 -14.50 -21.84 -32.18
C PRO A 481 -14.64 -23.10 -33.02
N TRP A 482 -15.85 -23.45 -33.44
CA TRP A 482 -16.17 -24.75 -33.98
C TRP A 482 -15.88 -24.84 -35.48
N LEU A 483 -15.14 -25.85 -35.85
CA LEU A 483 -14.93 -26.31 -37.21
C LEU A 483 -15.87 -27.49 -37.49
N THR A 484 -16.45 -27.52 -38.68
CA THR A 484 -17.12 -28.71 -39.20
C THR A 484 -16.16 -29.86 -39.44
N GLU A 485 -16.67 -31.07 -39.58
CA GLU A 485 -15.88 -32.23 -39.95
C GLU A 485 -15.05 -32.01 -41.23
N LYS A 486 -15.65 -31.36 -42.25
CA LYS A 486 -14.98 -31.02 -43.51
C LYS A 486 -13.85 -29.99 -43.34
N GLU A 487 -14.05 -28.98 -42.50
CA GLU A 487 -13.03 -28.00 -42.21
C GLU A 487 -11.87 -28.60 -41.40
N MET A 488 -12.16 -29.50 -40.45
CA MET A 488 -11.09 -30.22 -39.75
C MET A 488 -10.32 -31.14 -40.70
N ALA A 489 -11.03 -31.89 -41.59
CA ALA A 489 -10.37 -32.71 -42.62
C ALA A 489 -9.49 -31.86 -43.55
N ASP A 490 -9.90 -30.66 -43.89
CA ASP A 490 -9.10 -29.71 -44.68
C ASP A 490 -7.82 -29.25 -43.93
N ILE A 491 -7.90 -29.03 -42.61
CA ILE A 491 -6.70 -28.80 -41.80
C ILE A 491 -5.72 -29.98 -41.87
N LEU A 492 -6.24 -31.21 -41.79
CA LEU A 492 -5.39 -32.43 -41.89
C LEU A 492 -4.78 -32.58 -43.29
N ASN A 493 -5.54 -32.30 -44.35
CA ASN A 493 -5.03 -32.27 -45.72
C ASN A 493 -3.97 -31.17 -45.89
N SER A 494 -4.19 -30.01 -45.30
CA SER A 494 -3.22 -28.92 -45.30
C SER A 494 -1.93 -29.30 -44.54
N TYR A 495 -2.02 -30.09 -43.48
CA TYR A 495 -0.84 -30.63 -42.78
C TYR A 495 0.00 -31.51 -43.71
N VAL A 496 -0.62 -32.38 -44.52
CA VAL A 496 0.10 -33.21 -45.49
C VAL A 496 0.79 -32.35 -46.53
N VAL A 497 0.11 -31.37 -47.10
CA VAL A 497 0.70 -30.44 -48.07
C VAL A 497 1.78 -29.58 -47.43
N TYR A 498 1.61 -29.12 -46.20
CA TYR A 498 2.64 -28.36 -45.47
C TYR A 498 3.93 -29.16 -45.28
N THR A 499 3.81 -30.46 -44.92
CA THR A 499 4.98 -31.28 -44.65
C THR A 499 5.66 -31.83 -45.89
N LYS A 500 4.88 -32.19 -46.93
CA LYS A 500 5.37 -32.93 -48.09
C LYS A 500 5.30 -32.13 -49.42
N GLY A 501 4.49 -31.09 -49.49
CA GLY A 501 4.25 -30.33 -50.72
C GLY A 501 5.40 -29.42 -51.11
N SER A 502 5.37 -28.99 -52.38
CA SER A 502 6.30 -28.00 -52.93
C SER A 502 6.08 -26.59 -52.28
N SER A 503 7.05 -25.70 -52.40
CA SER A 503 6.94 -24.34 -51.92
C SER A 503 5.75 -23.59 -52.53
N SER A 504 5.44 -23.82 -53.81
CA SER A 504 4.26 -23.26 -54.48
C SER A 504 2.96 -23.76 -53.83
N GLU A 505 2.84 -25.09 -53.59
CA GLU A 505 1.63 -25.68 -52.96
C GLU A 505 1.44 -25.21 -51.52
N LYS A 506 2.55 -24.99 -50.77
CA LYS A 506 2.50 -24.45 -49.41
C LYS A 506 2.01 -22.98 -49.38
N GLY A 507 2.26 -22.19 -50.41
CA GLY A 507 1.78 -20.82 -50.56
C GLY A 507 0.25 -20.70 -50.58
N HIS A 508 -0.47 -21.80 -50.95
CA HIS A 508 -1.92 -21.84 -50.95
C HIS A 508 -2.54 -22.32 -49.59
N ILE A 509 -1.71 -22.57 -48.56
CA ILE A 509 -2.19 -22.84 -47.19
C ILE A 509 -2.43 -21.51 -46.50
N THR A 510 -3.51 -20.83 -46.85
CA THR A 510 -3.97 -19.58 -46.26
C THR A 510 -5.41 -19.71 -45.81
N PRO A 511 -5.88 -18.85 -44.92
CA PRO A 511 -7.25 -18.93 -44.41
C PRO A 511 -8.27 -18.78 -45.55
N ARG A 512 -9.30 -19.60 -45.50
CA ARG A 512 -10.40 -19.56 -46.45
C ARG A 512 -11.40 -18.47 -46.01
N SER A 513 -11.13 -17.26 -46.40
CA SER A 513 -12.11 -16.18 -46.33
C SER A 513 -11.68 -15.04 -47.23
N ASP A 514 -12.63 -14.40 -47.86
CA ASP A 514 -12.42 -13.31 -48.83
C ASP A 514 -11.82 -12.04 -48.21
N CYS A 515 -11.72 -11.97 -46.92
CA CYS A 515 -11.25 -10.81 -46.18
C CYS A 515 -9.75 -10.78 -45.92
N TRP A 516 -8.99 -11.82 -46.23
CA TRP A 516 -7.59 -11.92 -45.84
C TRP A 516 -6.60 -11.79 -46.99
N GLY A 517 -7.10 -11.78 -48.17
CA GLY A 517 -6.25 -11.90 -49.36
C GLY A 517 -5.54 -13.24 -49.40
N GLY A 518 -4.74 -13.46 -50.41
CA GLY A 518 -4.07 -14.71 -50.67
C GLY A 518 -4.83 -15.54 -51.70
N ASP A 519 -4.29 -16.72 -52.04
CA ASP A 519 -4.86 -17.63 -53.02
C ASP A 519 -5.03 -19.02 -52.40
N PRO A 520 -6.06 -19.20 -51.49
CA PRO A 520 -6.29 -20.45 -50.82
C PRO A 520 -6.83 -21.52 -51.77
N TYR A 521 -6.28 -22.74 -51.75
CA TYR A 521 -6.95 -23.87 -52.38
C TYR A 521 -8.35 -24.08 -51.79
N SER A 522 -9.31 -24.48 -52.65
CA SER A 522 -10.60 -24.99 -52.20
C SER A 522 -10.40 -26.25 -51.34
N LEU A 523 -11.42 -26.66 -50.56
CA LEU A 523 -11.36 -27.91 -49.78
C LEU A 523 -11.01 -29.12 -50.67
N ASP A 524 -11.69 -29.23 -51.81
CA ASP A 524 -11.48 -30.33 -52.76
C ASP A 524 -10.08 -30.28 -53.36
N LYS A 525 -9.60 -29.12 -53.72
CA LYS A 525 -8.25 -28.95 -54.27
C LYS A 525 -7.16 -29.27 -53.24
N MET A 526 -7.36 -28.87 -51.99
CA MET A 526 -6.45 -29.21 -50.92
C MET A 526 -6.44 -30.72 -50.65
N ALA A 527 -7.60 -31.38 -50.71
CA ALA A 527 -7.72 -32.83 -50.57
C ALA A 527 -7.05 -33.58 -51.76
N GLU A 528 -7.22 -33.11 -53.01
CA GLU A 528 -6.54 -33.59 -54.20
C GLU A 528 -5.01 -33.49 -54.04
N LYS A 529 -4.52 -32.36 -53.59
CA LYS A 529 -3.10 -32.16 -53.35
C LYS A 529 -2.55 -33.07 -52.26
N ALA A 530 -3.29 -33.25 -51.17
CA ALA A 530 -2.91 -34.21 -50.12
C ALA A 530 -2.89 -35.67 -50.62
N GLU A 531 -3.83 -36.03 -51.48
CA GLU A 531 -3.90 -37.36 -52.12
C GLU A 531 -2.63 -37.67 -52.93
N LYS A 532 -2.11 -36.70 -53.68
CA LYS A 532 -0.85 -36.80 -54.41
C LYS A 532 0.32 -37.23 -53.48
N TYR A 533 0.25 -36.89 -52.23
CA TYR A 533 1.26 -37.24 -51.20
C TYR A 533 0.86 -38.46 -50.34
N GLY A 534 -0.15 -39.25 -50.79
CA GLY A 534 -0.54 -40.52 -50.22
C GLY A 534 -1.61 -40.43 -49.12
N SER A 535 -2.20 -39.25 -48.88
CA SER A 535 -3.17 -39.08 -47.81
C SER A 535 -4.28 -38.10 -48.19
N LYS A 536 -5.53 -38.59 -48.24
CA LYS A 536 -6.74 -37.78 -48.47
C LYS A 536 -7.70 -37.98 -47.33
N TYR A 537 -7.86 -36.96 -46.53
CA TYR A 537 -8.81 -36.96 -45.42
C TYR A 537 -10.15 -36.40 -45.88
N THR A 538 -11.23 -37.14 -45.75
CA THR A 538 -12.58 -36.75 -46.13
C THR A 538 -13.53 -36.71 -44.94
N SER A 539 -13.18 -37.39 -43.86
CA SER A 539 -13.95 -37.40 -42.62
C SER A 539 -13.02 -37.49 -41.40
N VAL A 540 -13.49 -36.92 -40.31
CA VAL A 540 -12.85 -36.92 -38.99
C VAL A 540 -13.92 -37.21 -37.95
N SER A 541 -13.74 -38.28 -37.17
CA SER A 541 -14.79 -38.70 -36.24
C SER A 541 -14.47 -38.45 -34.78
N ASP A 542 -13.22 -38.38 -34.40
CA ASP A 542 -12.79 -38.16 -33.00
C ASP A 542 -11.36 -37.63 -32.95
N VAL A 543 -10.95 -37.13 -31.79
CA VAL A 543 -9.61 -36.61 -31.54
C VAL A 543 -9.14 -36.94 -30.13
N ASP A 544 -7.90 -37.37 -30.02
CA ASP A 544 -7.17 -37.51 -28.77
C ASP A 544 -5.91 -36.61 -28.78
N VAL A 545 -5.60 -35.99 -27.65
CA VAL A 545 -4.52 -35.01 -27.53
C VAL A 545 -3.57 -35.42 -26.42
N GLU A 546 -2.31 -35.67 -26.78
CA GLU A 546 -1.25 -35.99 -25.85
C GLU A 546 -0.46 -34.71 -25.47
N ILE A 547 -0.42 -34.44 -24.17
CA ILE A 547 0.35 -33.35 -23.61
C ILE A 547 1.65 -33.88 -23.02
N SER A 548 2.77 -33.26 -23.42
CA SER A 548 4.10 -33.62 -22.92
C SER A 548 4.32 -33.10 -21.50
N SER A 549 5.05 -33.87 -20.69
CA SER A 549 5.56 -33.36 -19.40
C SER A 549 6.44 -32.11 -19.54
N GLY A 550 6.93 -31.78 -20.73
CA GLY A 550 7.67 -30.57 -21.06
C GLY A 550 6.80 -29.33 -21.31
N GLY A 551 5.48 -29.39 -21.04
CA GLY A 551 4.59 -28.20 -21.08
C GLY A 551 4.17 -27.77 -22.48
N TYR A 552 3.97 -28.73 -23.39
CA TYR A 552 3.43 -28.49 -24.73
C TYR A 552 2.61 -29.68 -25.21
N THR A 553 1.71 -29.47 -26.16
CA THR A 553 0.96 -30.50 -26.85
C THR A 553 1.88 -31.21 -27.83
N SER A 554 2.16 -32.48 -27.58
CA SER A 554 3.16 -33.24 -28.31
C SER A 554 2.57 -33.93 -29.53
N LYS A 555 1.40 -34.56 -29.40
CA LYS A 555 0.78 -35.36 -30.46
C LYS A 555 -0.72 -35.18 -30.45
N ILE A 556 -1.31 -35.24 -31.62
CA ILE A 556 -2.76 -35.24 -31.81
C ILE A 556 -3.11 -36.40 -32.72
N THR A 557 -4.01 -37.24 -32.25
CA THR A 557 -4.47 -38.43 -32.97
C THR A 557 -5.92 -38.25 -33.37
N PHE A 558 -6.21 -38.29 -34.67
CA PHE A 558 -7.55 -38.22 -35.22
C PHE A 558 -8.00 -39.54 -35.76
N ASN A 559 -9.24 -39.91 -35.52
CA ASN A 559 -9.90 -41.00 -36.22
C ASN A 559 -10.51 -40.44 -37.52
N THR A 560 -10.03 -40.97 -38.66
CA THR A 560 -10.35 -40.45 -40.00
C THR A 560 -10.85 -41.60 -40.91
N ASN A 561 -11.26 -41.24 -42.16
CA ASN A 561 -11.52 -42.23 -43.21
C ASN A 561 -10.29 -43.09 -43.56
N LYS A 562 -9.11 -42.78 -43.07
CA LYS A 562 -7.87 -43.57 -43.21
C LYS A 562 -7.49 -44.29 -41.92
N GLY A 563 -8.44 -44.43 -40.98
CA GLY A 563 -8.18 -44.95 -39.65
C GLY A 563 -7.61 -43.90 -38.68
N SER A 564 -6.95 -44.38 -37.65
CA SER A 564 -6.35 -43.54 -36.64
C SER A 564 -4.99 -43.00 -37.12
N VAL A 565 -4.86 -41.68 -37.22
CA VAL A 565 -3.66 -40.98 -37.75
C VAL A 565 -3.18 -39.95 -36.76
N SER A 566 -1.88 -39.92 -36.49
CA SER A 566 -1.26 -39.00 -35.54
C SER A 566 -0.49 -37.89 -36.23
N PHE A 567 -0.51 -36.72 -35.64
CA PHE A 567 0.14 -35.51 -36.11
C PHE A 567 1.02 -34.92 -35.00
N ASP A 568 2.16 -34.36 -35.38
CA ASP A 568 3.03 -33.63 -34.47
C ASP A 568 2.32 -32.33 -33.99
N GLY A 569 2.24 -32.13 -32.69
CA GLY A 569 1.48 -31.02 -32.10
C GLY A 569 1.99 -29.61 -32.52
N PRO A 570 3.28 -29.33 -32.42
CA PRO A 570 3.86 -28.06 -32.89
C PRO A 570 3.58 -27.76 -34.37
N THR A 571 3.75 -28.76 -35.25
CA THR A 571 3.47 -28.64 -36.67
C THR A 571 1.98 -28.45 -36.93
N PHE A 572 1.12 -29.22 -36.24
CA PHE A 572 -0.32 -29.07 -36.34
C PHE A 572 -0.76 -27.65 -35.96
N LYS A 573 -0.24 -27.10 -34.84
CA LYS A 573 -0.50 -25.74 -34.44
C LYS A 573 -0.12 -24.72 -35.54
N THR A 574 1.02 -24.91 -36.18
CA THR A 574 1.47 -24.06 -37.29
C THR A 574 0.49 -24.10 -38.44
N VAL A 575 0.11 -25.28 -38.89
CA VAL A 575 -0.81 -25.48 -40.02
C VAL A 575 -2.22 -24.95 -39.67
N PHE A 576 -2.71 -25.25 -38.49
CA PHE A 576 -3.97 -24.71 -38.00
C PHE A 576 -4.01 -23.19 -38.10
N ASN A 577 -2.98 -22.53 -37.62
CA ASN A 577 -2.89 -21.07 -37.65
C ASN A 577 -2.75 -20.47 -39.05
N LEU A 578 -2.27 -21.26 -40.01
CA LEU A 578 -2.18 -20.85 -41.40
C LEU A 578 -3.50 -21.05 -42.16
N ARG A 579 -4.26 -22.12 -41.82
CA ARG A 579 -5.38 -22.59 -42.66
C ARG A 579 -6.75 -22.34 -42.08
N ALA A 580 -6.88 -22.28 -40.74
CA ALA A 580 -8.19 -22.23 -40.10
C ALA A 580 -9.03 -21.03 -40.58
N PRO A 581 -10.35 -21.23 -40.78
CA PRO A 581 -11.24 -20.17 -41.25
C PRO A 581 -11.33 -19.03 -40.23
N GLY A 582 -11.57 -17.81 -40.70
CA GLY A 582 -11.72 -16.62 -39.87
C GLY A 582 -10.53 -16.29 -38.98
N TYR A 583 -9.35 -16.81 -39.31
CA TYR A 583 -8.14 -16.71 -38.49
C TYR A 583 -8.28 -17.27 -37.07
N LEU A 584 -9.04 -18.32 -36.90
CA LEU A 584 -8.97 -19.12 -35.69
C LEU A 584 -7.52 -19.49 -35.43
N ALA A 585 -7.04 -19.30 -34.22
CA ALA A 585 -5.63 -19.50 -33.92
C ALA A 585 -5.39 -20.15 -32.57
N ILE A 586 -4.47 -21.09 -32.55
CA ILE A 586 -3.89 -21.67 -31.34
C ILE A 586 -2.73 -20.78 -30.90
N ARG A 587 -2.87 -20.05 -29.79
CA ARG A 587 -1.89 -19.07 -29.32
C ARG A 587 -0.88 -19.60 -28.32
N SER A 588 -1.18 -20.71 -27.67
CA SER A 588 -0.29 -21.38 -26.73
C SER A 588 0.35 -22.63 -27.35
N LYS A 589 1.55 -22.99 -26.94
CA LYS A 589 2.14 -24.29 -27.27
C LYS A 589 1.42 -25.43 -26.53
N LEU A 590 0.69 -25.12 -25.47
CA LEU A 590 -0.12 -26.02 -24.67
C LEU A 590 -1.58 -25.78 -25.07
N PHE A 591 -2.18 -26.73 -25.75
CA PHE A 591 -3.55 -26.64 -26.27
C PHE A 591 -4.23 -28.02 -26.29
N ASP A 592 -5.52 -27.99 -26.39
CA ASP A 592 -6.40 -29.15 -26.48
C ASP A 592 -7.36 -29.01 -27.67
N ILE A 593 -7.93 -30.08 -28.15
CA ILE A 593 -8.98 -30.09 -29.16
C ILE A 593 -10.16 -30.85 -28.61
N LYS A 594 -11.33 -30.24 -28.64
CA LYS A 594 -12.59 -30.83 -28.18
C LYS A 594 -13.48 -31.18 -29.35
N THR A 595 -14.23 -32.28 -29.21
CA THR A 595 -15.32 -32.69 -30.10
C THR A 595 -16.66 -32.42 -29.45
N LYS A 596 -17.65 -32.05 -30.24
CA LYS A 596 -19.08 -32.05 -29.91
C LYS A 596 -19.89 -32.65 -31.07
N ASN A 597 -20.99 -33.32 -30.73
CA ASN A 597 -21.99 -33.79 -31.67
C ASN A 597 -23.15 -32.82 -31.76
#